data_0f1a2c11dc8ca90bf44573a1ef4acb3e
#
_entry.id   0f1a2c11dc8ca90bf44573a1ef4acb3e
#
_cell.length_a   1.000
_cell.length_b   1.000
_cell.length_c   1.000
_cell.angle_alpha   90.00
_cell.angle_beta   90.00
_cell.angle_gamma   90.00
#
_symmetry.space_group_name_H-M   'P 1'
#
loop_
_entity.id
_entity.type
_entity.pdbx_description
1 polymer ?
#
loop_
_entity_poly.entity_id
_entity_poly.type
_entity_poly.pdbx_seq_one_letter_code
_entity_poly.pdbx_strand_id
1 'polypeptide(L)'
;ERELRMTTGRDDFDFRSKWAVSVDEIMRHLNELPPTVIHFSGHGHASTGIYLQGEQHRPPPPRRDVGAITDAGIYLQDEHRQQQHVSARALTQMISSAAPSARVVVLNACFSDVVADELRSVVDCVVGMRGAIGDDAARSFAVGFYRALGYRRSVGNAVAQAVAALAAKQLPDEHLPVCRTRDGVSADQVILPNLDSHRS
;
A
#
# COMPACT_ATOMS: atom_id res chain seq x y z
N GLU A 1 -12.40 2.49 -7.66
CA GLU A 1 -13.86 2.54 -7.48
C GLU A 1 -14.61 2.03 -8.72
N ARG A 2 -14.40 2.63 -9.91
CA ARG A 2 -15.12 2.27 -11.15
C ARG A 2 -15.04 0.76 -11.46
N GLU A 3 -13.87 0.14 -11.33
CA GLU A 3 -13.67 -1.28 -11.62
C GLU A 3 -14.46 -2.18 -10.66
N LEU A 4 -14.48 -1.86 -9.38
CA LEU A 4 -15.27 -2.61 -8.40
C LEU A 4 -16.77 -2.56 -8.71
N ARG A 5 -17.28 -1.41 -9.15
CA ARG A 5 -18.71 -1.26 -9.51
C ARG A 5 -19.13 -2.13 -10.72
N MET A 6 -18.19 -2.57 -11.55
CA MET A 6 -18.46 -3.43 -12.71
C MET A 6 -18.35 -4.94 -12.41
N THR A 7 -17.99 -5.30 -11.17
CA THR A 7 -17.84 -6.71 -10.77
C THR A 7 -19.09 -7.28 -10.12
N THR A 8 -19.17 -8.60 -10.05
CA THR A 8 -20.29 -9.31 -9.37
C THR A 8 -20.30 -9.12 -7.87
N GLY A 9 -19.15 -8.83 -7.27
CA GLY A 9 -19.00 -8.56 -5.82
C GLY A 9 -19.06 -7.09 -5.46
N ARG A 10 -19.59 -6.21 -6.32
CA ARG A 10 -19.61 -4.75 -6.11
C ARG A 10 -20.27 -4.34 -4.80
N ASP A 11 -21.31 -5.04 -4.39
CA ASP A 11 -22.09 -4.72 -3.21
C ASP A 11 -21.38 -5.15 -1.89
N ASP A 12 -20.27 -5.91 -2.01
CA ASP A 12 -19.43 -6.34 -0.89
C ASP A 12 -18.36 -5.29 -0.52
N PHE A 13 -18.28 -4.18 -1.24
CA PHE A 13 -17.26 -3.15 -1.02
C PHE A 13 -17.87 -1.80 -0.69
N ASP A 14 -17.57 -1.27 0.50
CA ASP A 14 -17.73 0.15 0.84
C ASP A 14 -16.41 0.88 0.58
N PHE A 15 -16.34 1.54 -0.57
CA PHE A 15 -15.12 2.23 -1.00
C PHE A 15 -15.15 3.69 -0.54
N ARG A 16 -14.15 4.06 0.28
CA ARG A 16 -13.95 5.43 0.76
C ARG A 16 -12.63 5.98 0.28
N SER A 17 -12.65 7.14 -0.36
CA SER A 17 -11.45 7.82 -0.86
C SER A 17 -11.24 9.13 -0.13
N LYS A 18 -9.98 9.38 0.26
CA LYS A 18 -9.54 10.63 0.89
C LYS A 18 -8.29 11.11 0.17
N TRP A 19 -8.20 12.40 -0.03
CA TRP A 19 -7.10 13.03 -0.76
C TRP A 19 -6.30 13.93 0.15
N ALA A 20 -4.96 13.92 -0.04
CA ALA A 20 -4.06 14.86 0.62
C ALA A 20 -4.19 14.89 2.15
N VAL A 21 -4.28 13.70 2.76
CA VAL A 21 -4.58 13.54 4.19
C VAL A 21 -3.34 13.76 5.06
N SER A 22 -3.58 14.36 6.23
CA SER A 22 -2.61 14.44 7.32
C SER A 22 -2.61 13.17 8.17
N VAL A 23 -1.61 13.04 9.05
CA VAL A 23 -1.51 11.93 10.02
C VAL A 23 -2.76 11.88 10.91
N ASP A 24 -3.22 13.03 11.40
CA ASP A 24 -4.39 13.11 12.28
C ASP A 24 -5.68 12.73 11.56
N GLU A 25 -5.82 13.15 10.30
CA GLU A 25 -6.97 12.77 9.47
C GLU A 25 -7.00 11.28 9.19
N ILE A 26 -5.86 10.66 8.87
CA ILE A 26 -5.78 9.21 8.70
C ILE A 26 -6.18 8.49 9.99
N MET A 27 -5.59 8.86 11.13
CA MET A 27 -5.91 8.25 12.43
C MET A 27 -7.39 8.35 12.76
N ARG A 28 -8.01 9.52 12.51
CA ARG A 28 -9.45 9.72 12.69
C ARG A 28 -10.25 8.78 11.80
N HIS A 29 -9.96 8.73 10.50
CA HIS A 29 -10.71 7.90 9.55
C HIS A 29 -10.56 6.40 9.82
N LEU A 30 -9.38 5.94 10.23
CA LEU A 30 -9.16 4.54 10.60
C LEU A 30 -10.01 4.12 11.82
N ASN A 31 -10.22 5.04 12.78
CA ASN A 31 -11.08 4.80 13.95
C ASN A 31 -12.58 4.89 13.61
N GLU A 32 -12.98 5.84 12.75
CA GLU A 32 -14.39 6.03 12.36
C GLU A 32 -14.92 4.88 11.49
N LEU A 33 -14.10 4.37 10.60
CA LEU A 33 -14.45 3.38 9.58
C LEU A 33 -13.37 2.31 9.52
N PRO A 34 -13.40 1.31 10.42
CA PRO A 34 -12.36 0.27 10.46
C PRO A 34 -12.28 -0.48 9.12
N PRO A 35 -11.19 -0.30 8.35
CA PRO A 35 -11.07 -0.85 7.01
C PRO A 35 -10.60 -2.31 7.05
N THR A 36 -11.05 -3.12 6.10
CA THR A 36 -10.44 -4.42 5.78
C THR A 36 -9.24 -4.26 4.84
N VAL A 37 -9.29 -3.26 3.95
CA VAL A 37 -8.22 -2.94 3.00
C VAL A 37 -7.86 -1.47 3.12
N ILE A 38 -6.58 -1.19 3.27
CA ILE A 38 -6.03 0.17 3.22
C ILE A 38 -5.23 0.29 1.92
N HIS A 39 -5.55 1.29 1.10
CA HIS A 39 -4.79 1.60 -0.10
C HIS A 39 -4.20 3.00 0.01
N PHE A 40 -2.88 3.07 0.00
CA PHE A 40 -2.15 4.32 -0.16
C PHE A 40 -1.66 4.43 -1.62
N SER A 41 -1.92 5.59 -2.23
CA SER A 41 -1.36 5.95 -3.54
C SER A 41 -0.73 7.32 -3.43
N GLY A 42 0.59 7.39 -3.62
CA GLY A 42 1.35 8.62 -3.41
C GLY A 42 2.85 8.39 -3.50
N HIS A 43 3.61 9.24 -2.83
CA HIS A 43 5.07 9.16 -2.83
C HIS A 43 5.59 8.29 -1.68
N GLY A 44 6.56 7.44 -2.01
CA GLY A 44 7.31 6.65 -1.05
C GLY A 44 8.79 7.03 -1.08
N HIS A 45 9.50 6.70 -0.01
CA HIS A 45 10.93 6.91 0.14
C HIS A 45 11.59 5.67 0.73
N ALA A 46 12.71 5.26 0.14
CA ALA A 46 13.62 4.31 0.74
C ALA A 46 15.01 4.93 0.82
N SER A 47 15.55 5.08 2.01
CA SER A 47 16.95 5.44 2.16
C SER A 47 17.82 4.18 2.07
N THR A 48 18.02 3.68 0.87
CA THR A 48 19.19 2.85 0.56
C THR A 48 20.21 3.79 -0.10
N GLY A 49 21.41 3.87 0.46
CA GLY A 49 22.46 4.78 0.00
C GLY A 49 23.05 4.49 -1.39
N ILE A 50 22.21 4.20 -2.36
CA ILE A 50 22.55 4.06 -3.78
C ILE A 50 21.79 5.16 -4.52
N TYR A 51 22.43 6.33 -4.61
CA TYR A 51 21.98 7.38 -5.50
C TYR A 51 22.27 6.97 -6.94
N LEU A 52 21.21 6.70 -7.71
CA LEU A 52 21.33 6.73 -9.17
C LEU A 52 21.59 8.17 -9.58
N GLN A 53 22.73 8.39 -10.27
CA GLN A 53 23.19 9.68 -10.75
C GLN A 53 22.11 10.33 -11.63
N GLY A 54 21.64 11.51 -11.27
CA GLY A 54 20.83 12.32 -12.16
C GLY A 54 20.14 13.56 -11.61
N GLU A 55 20.04 13.80 -10.30
CA GLU A 55 19.46 15.05 -9.79
C GLU A 55 20.21 15.59 -8.58
N GLN A 56 20.57 16.88 -8.69
CA GLN A 56 21.35 17.63 -7.69
C GLN A 56 20.50 17.96 -6.46
N HIS A 57 20.32 16.99 -5.55
CA HIS A 57 19.93 17.29 -4.18
C HIS A 57 21.02 16.73 -3.25
N ARG A 58 21.75 17.65 -2.62
CA ARG A 58 22.80 17.36 -1.64
C ARG A 58 22.19 16.64 -0.44
N PRO A 59 22.63 15.41 -0.10
CA PRO A 59 22.14 14.71 1.07
C PRO A 59 22.50 15.47 2.36
N PRO A 60 21.64 15.42 3.40
CA PRO A 60 22.05 15.87 4.73
C PRO A 60 23.21 15.01 5.24
N PRO A 61 24.13 15.58 6.03
CA PRO A 61 25.28 14.86 6.53
C PRO A 61 24.83 13.67 7.41
N PRO A 62 25.58 12.53 7.38
CA PRO A 62 25.22 11.35 8.16
C PRO A 62 25.24 11.70 9.64
N ARG A 63 24.11 11.48 10.32
CA ARG A 63 24.04 11.51 11.78
C ARG A 63 24.76 10.26 12.30
N ARG A 64 25.74 10.45 13.14
CA ARG A 64 26.50 9.37 13.78
C ARG A 64 25.59 8.59 14.73
N ASP A 65 25.67 7.28 14.62
CA ASP A 65 25.33 6.27 15.60
C ASP A 65 23.90 6.24 16.19
N VAL A 66 22.98 5.76 15.39
CA VAL A 66 21.89 4.87 15.88
C VAL A 66 21.74 3.78 14.82
N GLY A 67 21.67 2.49 15.23
CA GLY A 67 21.68 1.33 14.33
C GLY A 67 20.75 1.51 13.12
N ALA A 68 21.10 0.94 11.98
CA ALA A 68 20.51 1.17 10.66
C ALA A 68 18.98 1.21 10.69
N ILE A 69 18.42 2.35 11.08
CA ILE A 69 17.01 2.66 10.91
C ILE A 69 16.92 2.98 9.42
N THR A 70 16.40 2.03 8.67
CA THR A 70 15.99 2.29 7.30
C THR A 70 14.95 3.41 7.37
N ASP A 71 15.28 4.58 6.85
CA ASP A 71 14.39 5.75 6.82
C ASP A 71 13.29 5.59 5.74
N ALA A 72 12.91 4.34 5.50
CA ALA A 72 11.86 4.00 4.56
C ALA A 72 10.50 4.43 5.12
N GLY A 73 9.66 4.98 4.25
CA GLY A 73 8.36 5.49 4.65
C GLY A 73 7.54 5.98 3.47
N ILE A 74 6.45 6.62 3.81
CA ILE A 74 5.54 7.29 2.87
C ILE A 74 5.47 8.77 3.20
N TYR A 75 5.05 9.56 2.22
CA TYR A 75 4.79 10.99 2.42
C TYR A 75 3.30 11.24 2.55
N LEU A 76 2.90 11.84 3.66
CA LEU A 76 1.58 12.41 3.88
C LEU A 76 1.65 13.93 3.78
N GLN A 77 0.58 14.63 4.08
CA GLN A 77 0.59 16.08 4.26
C GLN A 77 0.57 16.44 5.75
N ASP A 78 1.13 17.58 6.10
CA ASP A 78 0.96 18.21 7.40
C ASP A 78 -0.23 19.20 7.39
N GLU A 79 -0.45 19.88 8.51
CA GLU A 79 -1.50 20.90 8.66
C GLU A 79 -1.33 22.09 7.70
N HIS A 80 -0.11 22.31 7.21
CA HIS A 80 0.23 23.39 6.27
C HIS A 80 0.28 22.89 4.82
N ARG A 81 -0.20 21.65 4.55
CA ARG A 81 -0.15 20.98 3.25
C ARG A 81 1.27 20.77 2.70
N GLN A 82 2.27 20.74 3.60
CA GLN A 82 3.62 20.36 3.26
C GLN A 82 3.79 18.84 3.35
N GLN A 83 4.79 18.31 2.65
CA GLN A 83 5.11 16.88 2.73
C GLN A 83 5.64 16.53 4.12
N GLN A 84 5.02 15.58 4.76
CA GLN A 84 5.43 14.99 6.03
C GLN A 84 5.85 13.55 5.81
N HIS A 85 7.10 13.22 6.11
CA HIS A 85 7.58 11.85 6.07
C HIS A 85 7.04 11.05 7.27
N VAL A 86 6.44 9.90 6.99
CA VAL A 86 5.96 8.93 7.99
C VAL A 86 6.74 7.64 7.79
N SER A 87 7.58 7.30 8.78
CA SER A 87 8.41 6.10 8.71
C SER A 87 7.59 4.80 8.70
N ALA A 88 8.16 3.73 8.19
CA ALA A 88 7.55 2.40 8.17
C ALA A 88 7.08 1.97 9.56
N ARG A 89 7.92 2.19 10.59
CA ARG A 89 7.58 1.92 11.99
C ARG A 89 6.37 2.73 12.47
N ALA A 90 6.35 4.03 12.20
CA ALA A 90 5.21 4.89 12.60
C ALA A 90 3.92 4.43 11.92
N LEU A 91 3.97 4.12 10.62
CA LEU A 91 2.83 3.61 9.87
C LEU A 91 2.32 2.27 10.44
N THR A 92 3.24 1.36 10.79
CA THR A 92 2.91 0.09 11.44
C THR A 92 2.20 0.30 12.77
N GLN A 93 2.68 1.23 13.61
CA GLN A 93 2.04 1.58 14.88
C GLN A 93 0.65 2.19 14.66
N MET A 94 0.49 3.09 13.70
CA MET A 94 -0.79 3.68 13.35
C MET A 94 -1.82 2.62 12.94
N ILE A 95 -1.45 1.74 12.01
CA ILE A 95 -2.35 0.70 11.50
C ILE A 95 -2.69 -0.31 12.60
N SER A 96 -1.72 -0.77 13.37
CA SER A 96 -1.96 -1.74 14.44
C SER A 96 -2.88 -1.20 15.54
N SER A 97 -2.81 0.10 15.83
CA SER A 97 -3.60 0.72 16.90
C SER A 97 -4.98 1.19 16.44
N ALA A 98 -5.09 1.77 15.22
CA ALA A 98 -6.32 2.40 14.75
C ALA A 98 -7.12 1.55 13.74
N ALA A 99 -6.51 0.52 13.15
CA ALA A 99 -7.16 -0.33 12.15
C ALA A 99 -6.87 -1.82 12.41
N PRO A 100 -7.19 -2.37 13.59
CA PRO A 100 -6.90 -3.79 13.92
C PRO A 100 -7.67 -4.78 13.02
N SER A 101 -8.71 -4.34 12.31
CA SER A 101 -9.47 -5.11 11.33
C SER A 101 -8.81 -5.15 9.94
N ALA A 102 -7.76 -4.35 9.69
CA ALA A 102 -7.09 -4.32 8.41
C ALA A 102 -6.39 -5.66 8.14
N ARG A 103 -6.72 -6.27 7.01
CA ARG A 103 -6.12 -7.51 6.55
C ARG A 103 -5.14 -7.30 5.40
N VAL A 104 -5.38 -6.28 4.60
CA VAL A 104 -4.59 -5.99 3.40
C VAL A 104 -4.19 -4.52 3.38
N VAL A 105 -2.91 -4.26 3.13
CA VAL A 105 -2.41 -2.91 2.84
C VAL A 105 -1.81 -2.90 1.44
N VAL A 106 -2.17 -1.93 0.62
CA VAL A 106 -1.60 -1.70 -0.70
C VAL A 106 -0.87 -0.37 -0.68
N LEU A 107 0.43 -0.41 -0.87
CA LEU A 107 1.31 0.76 -0.96
C LEU A 107 1.70 0.99 -2.41
N ASN A 108 0.86 1.69 -3.15
CA ASN A 108 1.12 2.07 -4.53
C ASN A 108 1.98 3.35 -4.55
N ALA A 109 3.21 3.19 -4.09
CA ALA A 109 4.21 4.24 -3.88
C ALA A 109 5.61 3.70 -4.18
N CYS A 110 6.49 4.55 -4.69
CA CYS A 110 7.86 4.17 -5.02
C CYS A 110 8.61 3.59 -3.81
N PHE A 111 9.39 2.51 -4.03
CA PHE A 111 10.25 1.88 -3.03
C PHE A 111 9.54 1.48 -1.72
N SER A 112 8.26 1.17 -1.79
CA SER A 112 7.44 0.82 -0.62
C SER A 112 7.54 -0.64 -0.18
N ASP A 113 8.34 -1.46 -0.84
CA ASP A 113 8.61 -2.86 -0.45
C ASP A 113 9.24 -2.98 0.93
N VAL A 114 10.13 -2.05 1.30
CA VAL A 114 10.73 -1.99 2.65
C VAL A 114 9.67 -1.68 3.71
N VAL A 115 8.74 -0.76 3.40
CA VAL A 115 7.59 -0.46 4.27
C VAL A 115 6.67 -1.68 4.39
N ALA A 116 6.50 -2.42 3.28
CA ALA A 116 5.71 -3.64 3.27
C ALA A 116 6.30 -4.75 4.16
N ASP A 117 7.63 -4.86 4.22
CA ASP A 117 8.31 -5.82 5.09
C ASP A 117 8.08 -5.53 6.59
N GLU A 118 7.95 -4.27 6.98
CA GLU A 118 7.62 -3.88 8.35
C GLU A 118 6.14 -4.14 8.67
N LEU A 119 5.25 -3.71 7.78
CA LEU A 119 3.79 -3.80 7.95
C LEU A 119 3.26 -5.23 7.96
N ARG A 120 3.93 -6.20 7.32
CA ARG A 120 3.49 -7.60 7.33
C ARG A 120 3.43 -8.23 8.73
N SER A 121 4.02 -7.58 9.73
CA SER A 121 3.91 -8.01 11.13
C SER A 121 2.52 -7.80 11.73
N VAL A 122 1.71 -6.87 11.18
CA VAL A 122 0.42 -6.44 11.75
C VAL A 122 -0.77 -6.70 10.84
N VAL A 123 -0.57 -7.01 9.55
CA VAL A 123 -1.66 -7.35 8.60
C VAL A 123 -1.35 -8.64 7.84
N ASP A 124 -2.36 -9.26 7.25
CA ASP A 124 -2.20 -10.54 6.55
C ASP A 124 -1.34 -10.42 5.29
N CYS A 125 -1.60 -9.39 4.48
CA CYS A 125 -0.89 -9.15 3.23
C CYS A 125 -0.56 -7.67 3.06
N VAL A 126 0.64 -7.39 2.56
CA VAL A 126 1.04 -6.05 2.13
C VAL A 126 1.56 -6.11 0.69
N VAL A 127 1.03 -5.26 -0.15
CA VAL A 127 1.55 -5.06 -1.50
C VAL A 127 2.37 -3.79 -1.52
N GLY A 128 3.62 -3.89 -1.96
CA GLY A 128 4.55 -2.76 -2.11
C GLY A 128 5.21 -2.77 -3.48
N MET A 129 6.02 -1.74 -3.76
CA MET A 129 6.77 -1.58 -5.01
C MET A 129 8.28 -1.58 -4.73
N ARG A 130 9.04 -2.41 -5.48
CA ARG A 130 10.50 -2.52 -5.32
C ARG A 130 11.29 -1.33 -5.85
N GLY A 131 10.65 -0.46 -6.61
CA GLY A 131 11.30 0.65 -7.29
C GLY A 131 10.36 1.81 -7.53
N ALA A 132 10.83 2.77 -8.34
CA ALA A 132 10.02 3.87 -8.82
C ALA A 132 9.00 3.34 -9.84
N ILE A 133 7.72 3.39 -9.50
CA ILE A 133 6.62 2.99 -10.38
C ILE A 133 6.06 4.23 -11.09
N GLY A 134 5.85 4.12 -12.40
CA GLY A 134 5.21 5.17 -13.19
C GLY A 134 3.70 5.25 -12.93
N ASP A 135 3.12 6.44 -13.12
CA ASP A 135 1.70 6.70 -12.84
C ASP A 135 0.74 5.78 -13.62
N ASP A 136 1.05 5.48 -14.88
CA ASP A 136 0.23 4.60 -15.71
C ASP A 136 0.30 3.15 -15.25
N ALA A 137 1.47 2.71 -14.82
CA ALA A 137 1.66 1.37 -14.24
C ALA A 137 0.96 1.27 -12.88
N ALA A 138 1.14 2.26 -12.00
CA ALA A 138 0.49 2.33 -10.71
C ALA A 138 -1.04 2.26 -10.82
N ARG A 139 -1.61 3.01 -11.78
CA ARG A 139 -3.05 3.01 -12.08
C ARG A 139 -3.50 1.68 -12.66
N SER A 140 -2.76 1.13 -13.63
CA SER A 140 -3.07 -0.17 -14.24
C SER A 140 -3.02 -1.31 -13.23
N PHE A 141 -2.03 -1.29 -12.34
CA PHE A 141 -1.93 -2.25 -11.24
C PHE A 141 -3.18 -2.18 -10.36
N ALA A 142 -3.55 -0.99 -9.87
CA ALA A 142 -4.72 -0.82 -9.02
C ALA A 142 -6.02 -1.30 -9.71
N VAL A 143 -6.19 -1.01 -11.00
CA VAL A 143 -7.34 -1.47 -11.79
C VAL A 143 -7.40 -3.00 -11.83
N GLY A 144 -6.31 -3.68 -12.18
CA GLY A 144 -6.24 -5.14 -12.24
C GLY A 144 -6.47 -5.79 -10.88
N PHE A 145 -5.83 -5.25 -9.85
CA PHE A 145 -5.92 -5.73 -8.48
C PHE A 145 -7.37 -5.67 -7.94
N TYR A 146 -8.00 -4.50 -8.00
CA TYR A 146 -9.36 -4.33 -7.48
C TYR A 146 -10.41 -5.04 -8.34
N ARG A 147 -10.19 -5.19 -9.64
CA ARG A 147 -11.04 -6.02 -10.49
C ARG A 147 -11.05 -7.48 -10.00
N ALA A 148 -9.89 -8.05 -9.74
CA ALA A 148 -9.79 -9.42 -9.26
C ALA A 148 -10.43 -9.59 -7.87
N LEU A 149 -10.21 -8.66 -6.94
CA LEU A 149 -10.87 -8.67 -5.63
C LEU A 149 -12.40 -8.59 -5.77
N GLY A 150 -12.91 -7.77 -6.69
CA GLY A 150 -14.34 -7.66 -6.97
C GLY A 150 -14.96 -8.94 -7.57
N TYR A 151 -14.15 -9.83 -8.11
CA TYR A 151 -14.53 -11.20 -8.49
C TYR A 151 -14.19 -12.23 -7.40
N ARG A 152 -13.99 -11.78 -6.15
CA ARG A 152 -13.71 -12.63 -4.98
C ARG A 152 -12.49 -13.53 -5.15
N ARG A 153 -11.50 -13.07 -5.90
CA ARG A 153 -10.21 -13.75 -5.99
C ARG A 153 -9.39 -13.48 -4.74
N SER A 154 -8.50 -14.42 -4.41
CA SER A 154 -7.53 -14.22 -3.34
C SER A 154 -6.61 -13.04 -3.61
N VAL A 155 -6.00 -12.49 -2.57
CA VAL A 155 -5.03 -11.38 -2.68
C VAL A 155 -3.85 -11.77 -3.59
N GLY A 156 -3.32 -13.01 -3.45
CA GLY A 156 -2.25 -13.51 -4.32
C GLY A 156 -2.67 -13.54 -5.79
N ASN A 157 -3.87 -14.05 -6.08
CA ASN A 157 -4.40 -14.05 -7.45
C ASN A 157 -4.66 -12.63 -7.97
N ALA A 158 -5.12 -11.70 -7.11
CA ALA A 158 -5.33 -10.31 -7.48
C ALA A 158 -4.02 -9.61 -7.86
N VAL A 159 -2.93 -9.85 -7.12
CA VAL A 159 -1.59 -9.37 -7.47
C VAL A 159 -1.14 -9.95 -8.81
N ALA A 160 -1.28 -11.27 -9.01
CA ALA A 160 -0.89 -11.93 -10.25
C ALA A 160 -1.65 -11.36 -11.47
N GLN A 161 -2.97 -11.13 -11.36
CA GLN A 161 -3.77 -10.51 -12.42
C GLN A 161 -3.37 -9.06 -12.68
N ALA A 162 -3.03 -8.31 -11.65
CA ALA A 162 -2.55 -6.94 -11.78
C ALA A 162 -1.20 -6.89 -12.53
N VAL A 163 -0.25 -7.75 -12.17
CA VAL A 163 1.05 -7.88 -12.86
C VAL A 163 0.84 -8.30 -14.33
N ALA A 164 -0.01 -9.30 -14.59
CA ALA A 164 -0.33 -9.72 -15.95
C ALA A 164 -0.95 -8.57 -16.78
N ALA A 165 -1.73 -7.67 -16.15
CA ALA A 165 -2.28 -6.50 -16.85
C ALA A 165 -1.19 -5.47 -17.21
N LEU A 166 -0.13 -5.33 -16.39
CA LEU A 166 1.03 -4.50 -16.71
C LEU A 166 1.79 -5.09 -17.91
N ALA A 167 2.08 -6.40 -17.87
CA ALA A 167 2.75 -7.10 -18.96
C ALA A 167 1.97 -7.00 -20.29
N ALA A 168 0.65 -7.25 -20.27
CA ALA A 168 -0.21 -7.16 -21.43
C ALA A 168 -0.25 -5.76 -22.06
N LYS A 169 0.00 -4.72 -21.27
CA LYS A 169 0.09 -3.33 -21.72
C LYS A 169 1.52 -2.90 -22.06
N GLN A 170 2.48 -3.84 -21.99
CA GLN A 170 3.90 -3.58 -22.22
C GLN A 170 4.47 -2.45 -21.34
N LEU A 171 3.96 -2.34 -20.10
CA LEU A 171 4.48 -1.38 -19.12
C LEU A 171 5.76 -1.96 -18.47
N PRO A 172 6.86 -1.19 -18.41
CA PRO A 172 8.16 -1.71 -17.97
C PRO A 172 8.21 -2.09 -16.49
N ASP A 173 7.21 -1.66 -15.73
CA ASP A 173 7.16 -1.74 -14.26
C ASP A 173 6.52 -3.05 -13.75
N GLU A 174 6.26 -4.02 -14.61
CA GLU A 174 5.59 -5.29 -14.27
C GLU A 174 6.31 -6.10 -13.18
N HIS A 175 7.61 -5.91 -13.03
CA HIS A 175 8.46 -6.59 -12.06
C HIS A 175 8.53 -5.91 -10.69
N LEU A 176 7.97 -4.70 -10.55
CA LEU A 176 8.04 -3.90 -9.33
C LEU A 176 7.08 -4.34 -8.22
N PRO A 177 5.82 -4.75 -8.51
CA PRO A 177 4.89 -5.13 -7.44
C PRO A 177 5.34 -6.39 -6.71
N VAL A 178 5.30 -6.34 -5.38
CA VAL A 178 5.58 -7.48 -4.50
C VAL A 178 4.48 -7.63 -3.48
N CYS A 179 4.18 -8.86 -3.10
CA CYS A 179 3.29 -9.18 -2.00
C CYS A 179 4.13 -9.76 -0.84
N ARG A 180 3.98 -9.17 0.33
CA ARG A 180 4.54 -9.65 1.60
C ARG A 180 3.41 -10.16 2.47
N THR A 181 3.61 -11.28 3.12
CA THR A 181 2.61 -11.88 4.02
C THR A 181 3.14 -11.98 5.43
N ARG A 182 2.23 -11.94 6.39
CA ARG A 182 2.53 -12.30 7.76
C ARG A 182 2.99 -13.76 7.83
N ASP A 183 3.81 -14.09 8.80
CA ASP A 183 4.30 -15.46 8.99
C ASP A 183 3.11 -16.43 9.17
N GLY A 184 3.15 -17.54 8.44
CA GLY A 184 2.09 -18.54 8.41
C GLY A 184 0.86 -18.20 7.54
N VAL A 185 0.84 -17.03 6.89
CA VAL A 185 -0.25 -16.63 5.99
C VAL A 185 0.16 -16.82 4.53
N SER A 186 -0.71 -17.43 3.73
CA SER A 186 -0.56 -17.50 2.27
C SER A 186 -1.48 -16.51 1.60
N ALA A 187 -0.92 -15.62 0.76
CA ALA A 187 -1.71 -14.66 -0.01
C ALA A 187 -2.77 -15.32 -0.91
N ASP A 188 -2.53 -16.55 -1.36
CA ASP A 188 -3.47 -17.30 -2.20
C ASP A 188 -4.68 -17.82 -1.41
N GLN A 189 -4.61 -17.81 -0.10
CA GLN A 189 -5.72 -18.19 0.80
C GLN A 189 -6.43 -16.99 1.40
N VAL A 190 -5.89 -15.77 1.26
CA VAL A 190 -6.53 -14.55 1.77
C VAL A 190 -7.59 -14.08 0.78
N ILE A 191 -8.84 -14.41 1.11
CA ILE A 191 -10.05 -13.91 0.42
C ILE A 191 -10.71 -12.91 1.35
N LEU A 192 -11.15 -11.77 0.81
CA LEU A 192 -11.82 -10.74 1.60
C LEU A 192 -13.26 -11.17 1.93
N PRO A 193 -13.73 -10.93 3.17
CA PRO A 193 -15.10 -11.27 3.57
C PRO A 193 -16.12 -10.38 2.84
N ASN A 194 -17.36 -10.88 2.77
CA ASN A 194 -18.51 -10.08 2.32
C ASN A 194 -18.93 -9.10 3.43
N LEU A 195 -19.46 -7.95 3.04
CA LEU A 195 -20.07 -6.99 3.99
C LEU A 195 -21.23 -7.61 4.79
N ASP A 196 -21.96 -8.55 4.19
CA ASP A 196 -23.10 -9.22 4.84
C ASP A 196 -22.69 -10.13 6.00
N SER A 197 -21.42 -10.55 6.11
CA SER A 197 -20.94 -11.38 7.21
C SER A 197 -20.84 -10.66 8.56
N HIS A 198 -21.02 -9.33 8.59
CA HIS A 198 -20.97 -8.49 9.80
C HIS A 198 -22.33 -7.96 10.24
N ARG A 199 -23.44 -8.38 9.59
CA ARG A 199 -24.81 -7.96 9.95
C ARG A 199 -25.59 -9.00 10.75
N SER A 200 -24.90 -9.97 11.34
CA SER A 200 -25.49 -10.99 12.21
C SER A 200 -25.23 -10.71 13.69
#